data_13fc84424d124ca971203f871c4bb604
#
_entry.id   13fc84424d124ca971203f871c4bb604
#
_cell.length_a   1.000
_cell.length_b   1.000
_cell.length_c   1.000
_cell.angle_alpha   90.00
_cell.angle_beta   90.00
_cell.angle_gamma   90.00
#
_symmetry.space_group_name_H-M   'P 1'
#
loop_
_entity.id
_entity.type
_entity.pdbx_description
1 polymer ?
#
loop_
_entity_poly.entity_id
_entity_poly.type
_entity_poly.pdbx_seq_one_letter_code
_entity_poly.pdbx_strand_id
1 'polypeptide(L)'
;MAVPDLPPPHPRSRECSDEAARHALAALPGPYLPWGSSAMRPAGLVAVCNDIVVNGRRRVVELGSGISTVLLARLLNQRPPLGGFRVAAVEHDAGWAQWVREQLNREGTGSQVVIVHAPLVPHPLAEPGLSWYDAAALAEGLRTAMRGEPIDLLVVDGPPAHGAGHGLARYPALPGLRDRLGPGATVVLDDAERPGEQEVLRRWERETGLHFDRRAEATGVAVARLAGEDPVTGPRHS
;
A
#
# COMPACT_ATOMS: atom_id res chain seq x y z
N MET A 1 -2.61 31.12 4.36
CA MET A 1 -1.25 31.15 4.94
C MET A 1 -0.54 29.91 4.41
N ALA A 2 0.49 30.08 3.57
CA ALA A 2 1.26 28.96 3.07
C ALA A 2 2.04 28.33 4.24
N VAL A 3 1.93 27.02 4.42
CA VAL A 3 2.76 26.26 5.35
C VAL A 3 4.20 26.39 4.85
N PRO A 4 5.16 26.81 5.68
CA PRO A 4 6.55 26.90 5.24
C PRO A 4 7.06 25.51 4.85
N ASP A 5 7.73 25.44 3.69
CA ASP A 5 8.48 24.26 3.27
C ASP A 5 9.49 23.90 4.36
N LEU A 6 9.24 22.81 5.08
CA LEU A 6 10.19 22.29 6.05
C LEU A 6 11.38 21.70 5.28
N PRO A 7 12.61 21.98 5.72
CA PRO A 7 13.78 21.38 5.08
C PRO A 7 13.71 19.85 5.19
N PRO A 8 14.25 19.12 4.20
CA PRO A 8 14.26 17.65 4.24
C PRO A 8 14.96 17.17 5.52
N PRO A 9 14.47 16.08 6.15
CA PRO A 9 15.04 15.58 7.39
C PRO A 9 16.50 15.19 7.20
N HIS A 10 17.26 15.40 8.25
CA HIS A 10 18.67 15.04 8.26
C HIS A 10 18.83 13.53 8.04
N PRO A 11 19.79 13.05 7.20
CA PRO A 11 20.02 11.62 6.94
C PRO A 11 20.03 10.75 8.20
N ARG A 12 20.62 11.24 9.30
CA ARG A 12 20.65 10.54 10.60
C ARG A 12 19.27 10.29 11.21
N SER A 13 18.27 11.16 10.95
CA SER A 13 16.91 10.95 11.48
C SER A 13 16.20 9.80 10.75
N ARG A 14 16.51 9.58 9.48
CA ARG A 14 15.98 8.46 8.68
C ARG A 14 16.57 7.12 9.15
N GLU A 15 17.88 7.06 9.34
CA GLU A 15 18.57 5.86 9.84
C GLU A 15 18.02 5.44 11.22
N CYS A 16 17.86 6.38 12.13
CA CYS A 16 17.26 6.13 13.45
C CYS A 16 15.81 5.62 13.34
N SER A 17 15.02 6.15 12.40
CA SER A 17 13.63 5.70 12.19
C SER A 17 13.57 4.28 11.65
N ASP A 18 14.45 3.93 10.70
CA ASP A 18 14.51 2.57 10.16
C ASP A 18 15.08 1.57 11.16
N GLU A 19 16.01 1.97 12.02
CA GLU A 19 16.54 1.11 13.08
C GLU A 19 15.46 0.77 14.11
N ALA A 20 14.74 1.76 14.61
CA ALA A 20 13.61 1.58 15.52
C ALA A 20 12.51 0.71 14.88
N ALA A 21 12.23 0.93 13.59
CA ALA A 21 11.26 0.15 12.84
C ALA A 21 11.69 -1.31 12.69
N ARG A 22 12.95 -1.59 12.37
CA ARG A 22 13.47 -2.98 12.33
C ARG A 22 13.29 -3.68 13.68
N HIS A 23 13.49 -2.96 14.76
CA HIS A 23 13.26 -3.50 16.10
C HIS A 23 11.78 -3.84 16.35
N ALA A 24 10.87 -2.97 15.91
CA ALA A 24 9.43 -3.22 16.00
C ALA A 24 9.00 -4.41 15.11
N LEU A 25 9.52 -4.51 13.89
CA LEU A 25 9.24 -5.62 12.96
C LEU A 25 9.82 -6.96 13.44
N ALA A 26 10.85 -6.95 14.28
CA ALA A 26 11.38 -8.17 14.90
C ALA A 26 10.37 -8.87 15.82
N ALA A 27 9.32 -8.18 16.26
CA ALA A 27 8.17 -8.77 16.96
C ALA A 27 7.27 -9.63 16.06
N LEU A 28 7.51 -9.67 14.74
CA LEU A 28 6.83 -10.52 13.75
C LEU A 28 7.76 -11.70 13.38
N PRO A 29 7.92 -12.70 14.26
CA PRO A 29 8.90 -13.77 14.05
C PRO A 29 8.55 -14.63 12.84
N GLY A 30 9.59 -15.14 12.20
CA GLY A 30 9.51 -16.02 11.05
C GLY A 30 10.89 -16.24 10.43
N PRO A 31 10.98 -17.02 9.35
CA PRO A 31 12.21 -17.20 8.61
C PRO A 31 12.81 -15.87 8.14
N TYR A 32 14.13 -15.86 7.94
CA TYR A 32 14.81 -14.69 7.37
C TYR A 32 14.23 -14.34 6.00
N LEU A 33 13.95 -13.05 5.79
CA LEU A 33 13.50 -12.49 4.51
C LEU A 33 14.62 -11.65 3.90
N PRO A 34 14.95 -11.84 2.61
CA PRO A 34 16.00 -11.08 1.94
C PRO A 34 15.53 -9.62 1.71
N TRP A 35 16.04 -8.71 2.50
CA TRP A 35 15.70 -7.28 2.40
C TRP A 35 16.54 -6.62 1.31
N GLY A 36 15.95 -6.39 0.13
CA GLY A 36 16.60 -5.74 -1.02
C GLY A 36 16.35 -4.23 -1.07
N SER A 37 17.01 -3.58 -2.03
CA SER A 37 16.88 -2.14 -2.26
C SER A 37 15.50 -1.71 -2.81
N SER A 38 14.74 -2.66 -3.33
CA SER A 38 13.37 -2.43 -3.82
C SER A 38 12.30 -2.73 -2.79
N ALA A 39 12.67 -3.12 -1.57
CA ALA A 39 11.72 -3.34 -0.50
C ALA A 39 11.32 -2.01 0.13
N MET A 40 10.05 -1.89 0.49
CA MET A 40 9.55 -0.77 1.31
C MET A 40 10.46 -0.56 2.52
N ARG A 41 10.77 0.68 2.84
CA ARG A 41 11.60 1.00 4.01
C ARG A 41 10.95 0.47 5.31
N PRO A 42 11.76 -0.02 6.27
CA PRO A 42 11.23 -0.52 7.55
C PRO A 42 10.27 0.44 8.24
N ALA A 43 10.59 1.74 8.26
CA ALA A 43 9.73 2.76 8.87
C ALA A 43 8.40 2.93 8.12
N GLY A 44 8.39 2.84 6.79
CA GLY A 44 7.17 2.84 5.97
C GLY A 44 6.29 1.62 6.27
N LEU A 45 6.90 0.44 6.34
CA LEU A 45 6.18 -0.78 6.66
C LEU A 45 5.57 -0.75 8.07
N VAL A 46 6.30 -0.20 9.06
CA VAL A 46 5.74 0.00 10.42
C VAL A 46 4.56 0.97 10.39
N ALA A 47 4.61 2.03 9.58
CA ALA A 47 3.46 2.94 9.43
C ALA A 47 2.23 2.20 8.87
N VAL A 48 2.40 1.33 7.87
CA VAL A 48 1.34 0.46 7.34
C VAL A 48 0.82 -0.50 8.41
N CYS A 49 1.71 -1.18 9.14
CA CYS A 49 1.34 -2.09 10.24
C CYS A 49 0.53 -1.36 11.33
N ASN A 50 0.94 -0.14 11.66
CA ASN A 50 0.24 0.70 12.66
C ASN A 50 -1.17 1.07 12.17
N ASP A 51 -1.34 1.45 10.89
CA ASP A 51 -2.67 1.73 10.34
C ASP A 51 -3.58 0.50 10.40
N ILE A 52 -3.06 -0.68 10.09
CA ILE A 52 -3.79 -1.94 10.20
C ILE A 52 -4.28 -2.17 11.64
N VAL A 53 -3.38 -2.06 12.61
CA VAL A 53 -3.71 -2.37 14.01
C VAL A 53 -4.63 -1.32 14.64
N VAL A 54 -4.31 -0.03 14.44
CA VAL A 54 -5.02 1.09 15.08
C VAL A 54 -6.41 1.28 14.48
N ASN A 55 -6.54 1.14 13.16
CA ASN A 55 -7.81 1.33 12.46
C ASN A 55 -8.55 0.02 12.16
N GLY A 56 -8.02 -1.13 12.59
CA GLY A 56 -8.65 -2.44 12.41
C GLY A 56 -8.85 -2.84 10.95
N ARG A 57 -7.86 -2.57 10.07
CA ARG A 57 -7.95 -2.85 8.63
C ARG A 57 -8.07 -4.33 8.37
N ARG A 58 -8.96 -4.71 7.47
CA ARG A 58 -9.28 -6.11 7.18
C ARG A 58 -9.26 -6.46 5.69
N ARG A 59 -9.33 -5.47 4.82
CA ARG A 59 -9.39 -5.63 3.36
C ARG A 59 -8.26 -4.86 2.73
N VAL A 60 -7.07 -5.48 2.76
CA VAL A 60 -5.82 -4.84 2.34
C VAL A 60 -5.53 -5.20 0.90
N VAL A 61 -5.28 -4.19 0.07
CA VAL A 61 -4.71 -4.37 -1.27
C VAL A 61 -3.34 -3.73 -1.29
N GLU A 62 -2.34 -4.50 -1.70
CA GLU A 62 -0.97 -4.06 -1.91
C GLU A 62 -0.65 -4.16 -3.40
N LEU A 63 -0.20 -3.08 -4.01
CA LEU A 63 0.32 -3.05 -5.37
C LEU A 63 1.84 -3.13 -5.30
N GLY A 64 2.41 -4.18 -5.90
CA GLY A 64 3.78 -4.62 -5.67
C GLY A 64 3.84 -5.62 -4.50
N SER A 65 4.15 -6.88 -4.77
CA SER A 65 4.31 -7.89 -3.74
C SER A 65 5.76 -8.05 -3.29
N GLY A 66 5.96 -8.47 -2.04
CA GLY A 66 7.32 -8.69 -1.55
C GLY A 66 7.41 -9.14 -0.10
N ILE A 67 8.49 -8.75 0.55
CA ILE A 67 8.68 -9.01 1.98
C ILE A 67 7.64 -8.27 2.83
N SER A 68 7.16 -7.12 2.38
CA SER A 68 6.04 -6.39 3.00
C SER A 68 4.80 -7.28 3.07
N THR A 69 4.42 -7.94 1.98
CA THR A 69 3.31 -8.90 1.92
C THR A 69 3.45 -10.00 2.99
N VAL A 70 4.66 -10.58 3.11
CA VAL A 70 4.92 -11.64 4.09
C VAL A 70 4.81 -11.11 5.53
N LEU A 71 5.36 -9.93 5.79
CA LEU A 71 5.30 -9.32 7.13
C LEU A 71 3.88 -8.87 7.50
N LEU A 72 3.10 -8.37 6.55
CA LEU A 72 1.67 -8.10 6.75
C LEU A 72 0.89 -9.37 7.04
N ALA A 73 1.19 -10.47 6.35
CA ALA A 73 0.58 -11.77 6.63
C ALA A 73 0.93 -12.28 8.04
N ARG A 74 2.18 -12.15 8.47
CA ARG A 74 2.61 -12.48 9.84
C ARG A 74 1.84 -11.65 10.87
N LEU A 75 1.76 -10.32 10.68
CA LEU A 75 1.04 -9.42 11.57
C LEU A 75 -0.43 -9.84 11.72
N LEU A 76 -1.12 -10.02 10.61
CA LEU A 76 -2.54 -10.33 10.58
C LEU A 76 -2.87 -11.72 11.14
N ASN A 77 -1.96 -12.69 10.95
CA ASN A 77 -2.10 -14.01 11.56
C ASN A 77 -1.86 -13.99 13.08
N GLN A 78 -0.93 -13.15 13.56
CA GLN A 78 -0.69 -12.98 15.00
C GLN A 78 -1.78 -12.17 15.70
N ARG A 79 -2.35 -11.19 15.01
CA ARG A 79 -3.35 -10.25 15.52
C ARG A 79 -4.53 -10.15 14.55
N PRO A 80 -5.30 -11.24 14.36
CA PRO A 80 -6.42 -11.20 13.45
C PRO A 80 -7.47 -10.21 13.94
N PRO A 81 -7.90 -9.27 13.07
CA PRO A 81 -8.97 -8.36 13.42
C PRO A 81 -10.29 -9.12 13.54
N LEU A 82 -11.22 -8.59 14.33
CA LEU A 82 -12.56 -9.16 14.47
C LEU A 82 -13.23 -9.28 13.10
N GLY A 83 -13.82 -10.44 12.81
CA GLY A 83 -14.43 -10.74 11.52
C GLY A 83 -13.44 -11.19 10.42
N GLY A 84 -12.17 -11.48 10.79
CA GLY A 84 -11.15 -11.98 9.88
C GLY A 84 -10.58 -10.89 8.97
N PHE A 85 -9.67 -11.29 8.09
CA PHE A 85 -9.01 -10.38 7.15
C PHE A 85 -8.81 -11.03 5.78
N ARG A 86 -8.50 -10.20 4.77
CA ARG A 86 -8.08 -10.60 3.43
C ARG A 86 -7.01 -9.66 2.93
N VAL A 87 -5.99 -10.21 2.28
CA VAL A 87 -4.95 -9.44 1.62
C VAL A 87 -4.89 -9.86 0.16
N ALA A 88 -4.87 -8.91 -0.74
CA ALA A 88 -4.50 -9.12 -2.13
C ALA A 88 -3.21 -8.37 -2.42
N ALA A 89 -2.15 -9.07 -2.76
CA ALA A 89 -0.91 -8.46 -3.24
C ALA A 89 -0.81 -8.67 -4.75
N VAL A 90 -0.75 -7.56 -5.49
CA VAL A 90 -0.73 -7.56 -6.96
C VAL A 90 0.70 -7.49 -7.43
N GLU A 91 1.08 -8.41 -8.33
CA GLU A 91 2.44 -8.53 -8.81
C GLU A 91 2.48 -8.70 -10.33
N HIS A 92 3.38 -7.99 -10.98
CA HIS A 92 3.54 -8.05 -12.43
C HIS A 92 4.53 -9.12 -12.89
N ASP A 93 5.53 -9.42 -12.08
CA ASP A 93 6.52 -10.45 -12.35
C ASP A 93 6.02 -11.82 -11.86
N ALA A 94 5.86 -12.76 -12.78
CA ALA A 94 5.33 -14.09 -12.47
C ALA A 94 6.27 -14.90 -11.57
N GLY A 95 7.60 -14.75 -11.77
CA GLY A 95 8.61 -15.46 -10.97
C GLY A 95 8.64 -14.93 -9.54
N TRP A 96 8.58 -13.61 -9.39
CA TRP A 96 8.52 -12.98 -8.06
C TRP A 96 7.20 -13.29 -7.34
N ALA A 97 6.07 -13.24 -8.04
CA ALA A 97 4.77 -13.66 -7.51
C ALA A 97 4.80 -15.10 -6.99
N GLN A 98 5.44 -16.00 -7.74
CA GLN A 98 5.62 -17.40 -7.32
C GLN A 98 6.48 -17.52 -6.07
N TRP A 99 7.61 -16.79 -6.00
CA TRP A 99 8.48 -16.78 -4.83
C TRP A 99 7.74 -16.32 -3.56
N VAL A 100 6.95 -15.24 -3.66
CA VAL A 100 6.15 -14.73 -2.52
C VAL A 100 5.12 -15.77 -2.06
N ARG A 101 4.41 -16.44 -2.99
CA ARG A 101 3.48 -17.53 -2.65
C ARG A 101 4.18 -18.66 -1.90
N GLU A 102 5.34 -19.08 -2.39
CA GLU A 102 6.11 -20.14 -1.74
C GLU A 102 6.57 -19.75 -0.33
N GLN A 103 6.95 -18.50 -0.15
CA GLN A 103 7.32 -17.99 1.17
C GLN A 103 6.13 -18.01 2.14
N LEU A 104 4.98 -17.51 1.73
CA LEU A 104 3.74 -17.55 2.50
C LEU A 104 3.32 -18.99 2.86
N ASN A 105 3.43 -19.92 1.91
CA ASN A 105 3.12 -21.34 2.12
C ASN A 105 4.06 -21.99 3.12
N ARG A 106 5.39 -21.73 3.02
CA ARG A 106 6.38 -22.25 3.98
C ARG A 106 6.11 -21.79 5.41
N GLU A 107 5.57 -20.59 5.57
CA GLU A 107 5.25 -20.03 6.88
C GLU A 107 3.85 -20.37 7.37
N GLY A 108 3.01 -21.01 6.54
CA GLY A 108 1.61 -21.29 6.88
C GLY A 108 0.75 -20.03 7.03
N THR A 109 1.20 -18.89 6.49
CA THR A 109 0.52 -17.59 6.63
C THR A 109 -0.33 -17.22 5.41
N GLY A 110 -0.34 -18.06 4.37
CA GLY A 110 -0.95 -17.76 3.08
C GLY A 110 -2.47 -17.92 2.99
N SER A 111 -3.15 -18.45 4.00
CA SER A 111 -4.57 -18.84 3.89
C SER A 111 -5.52 -17.66 3.59
N GLN A 112 -5.15 -16.45 3.97
CA GLN A 112 -5.94 -15.22 3.78
C GLN A 112 -5.28 -14.22 2.81
N VAL A 113 -4.17 -14.62 2.18
CA VAL A 113 -3.41 -13.80 1.25
C VAL A 113 -3.50 -14.37 -0.16
N VAL A 114 -3.95 -13.54 -1.09
CA VAL A 114 -4.02 -13.89 -2.52
C VAL A 114 -2.96 -13.09 -3.26
N ILE A 115 -2.02 -13.78 -3.90
CA ILE A 115 -1.07 -13.12 -4.82
C ILE A 115 -1.72 -13.09 -6.22
N VAL A 116 -2.08 -11.90 -6.65
CA VAL A 116 -2.69 -11.63 -7.96
C VAL A 116 -1.58 -11.34 -8.96
N HIS A 117 -1.34 -12.26 -9.89
CA HIS A 117 -0.45 -11.97 -11.00
C HIS A 117 -1.19 -11.16 -12.06
N ALA A 118 -0.75 -9.92 -12.30
CA ALA A 118 -1.27 -9.01 -13.31
C ALA A 118 -0.10 -8.39 -14.08
N PRO A 119 0.20 -8.88 -15.30
CA PRO A 119 1.31 -8.36 -16.09
C PRO A 119 1.10 -6.88 -16.45
N LEU A 120 2.20 -6.16 -16.70
CA LEU A 120 2.12 -4.77 -17.14
C LEU A 120 1.81 -4.69 -18.64
N VAL A 121 0.78 -3.95 -18.97
CA VAL A 121 0.31 -3.70 -20.35
C VAL A 121 0.05 -2.20 -20.56
N PRO A 122 0.00 -1.71 -21.81
CA PRO A 122 -0.48 -0.36 -22.10
C PRO A 122 -1.87 -0.16 -21.49
N HIS A 123 -2.10 0.97 -20.80
CA HIS A 123 -3.33 1.20 -20.06
C HIS A 123 -3.81 2.65 -20.23
N PRO A 124 -5.13 2.90 -20.40
CA PRO A 124 -5.65 4.25 -20.67
C PRO A 124 -5.41 5.26 -19.54
N LEU A 125 -5.23 4.82 -18.30
CA LEU A 125 -4.87 5.69 -17.17
C LEU A 125 -3.36 5.93 -17.04
N ALA A 126 -2.52 5.16 -17.74
CA ALA A 126 -1.08 5.36 -17.73
C ALA A 126 -0.67 6.48 -18.68
N GLU A 127 0.38 7.20 -18.34
CA GLU A 127 0.98 8.17 -19.26
C GLU A 127 1.48 7.47 -20.54
N PRO A 128 1.52 8.18 -21.68
CA PRO A 128 2.04 7.65 -22.92
C PRO A 128 3.43 7.03 -22.74
N GLY A 129 3.57 5.78 -23.18
CA GLY A 129 4.83 5.02 -23.03
C GLY A 129 4.99 4.30 -21.70
N LEU A 130 4.09 4.47 -20.74
CA LEU A 130 4.05 3.71 -19.50
C LEU A 130 3.01 2.57 -19.58
N SER A 131 3.22 1.59 -18.74
CA SER A 131 2.33 0.44 -18.58
C SER A 131 1.74 0.39 -17.19
N TRP A 132 0.59 -0.29 -17.07
CA TRP A 132 -0.07 -0.55 -15.79
C TRP A 132 -0.49 -2.03 -15.73
N TYR A 133 -0.89 -2.49 -14.59
CA TYR A 133 -1.40 -3.85 -14.41
C TYR A 133 -2.55 -4.14 -15.37
N ASP A 134 -2.55 -5.32 -15.99
CA ASP A 134 -3.64 -5.78 -16.85
C ASP A 134 -4.98 -5.66 -16.09
N ALA A 135 -5.90 -4.88 -16.68
CA ALA A 135 -7.15 -4.52 -16.02
C ALA A 135 -8.05 -5.73 -15.75
N ALA A 136 -8.05 -6.72 -16.64
CA ALA A 136 -8.88 -7.91 -16.49
C ALA A 136 -8.31 -8.82 -15.39
N ALA A 137 -7.00 -9.07 -15.39
CA ALA A 137 -6.32 -9.86 -14.37
C ALA A 137 -6.44 -9.21 -12.98
N LEU A 138 -6.25 -7.89 -12.91
CA LEU A 138 -6.41 -7.13 -11.67
C LEU A 138 -7.85 -7.21 -11.14
N ALA A 139 -8.84 -6.95 -12.00
CA ALA A 139 -10.24 -6.95 -11.61
C ALA A 139 -10.71 -8.31 -11.10
N GLU A 140 -10.35 -9.39 -11.81
CA GLU A 140 -10.69 -10.77 -11.44
C GLU A 140 -9.98 -11.20 -10.15
N GLY A 141 -8.69 -10.90 -10.04
CA GLY A 141 -7.91 -11.19 -8.83
C GLY A 141 -8.47 -10.49 -7.58
N LEU A 142 -8.78 -9.20 -7.68
CA LEU A 142 -9.38 -8.44 -6.58
C LEU A 142 -10.80 -8.91 -6.27
N ARG A 143 -11.61 -9.25 -7.27
CA ARG A 143 -12.95 -9.82 -7.07
C ARG A 143 -12.88 -11.11 -6.25
N THR A 144 -11.96 -11.98 -6.59
CA THR A 144 -11.73 -13.25 -5.89
C THR A 144 -11.20 -13.02 -4.47
N ALA A 145 -10.20 -12.17 -4.31
CA ALA A 145 -9.56 -11.92 -3.03
C ALA A 145 -10.49 -11.19 -2.05
N MET A 146 -11.15 -10.12 -2.48
CA MET A 146 -11.99 -9.27 -1.63
C MET A 146 -13.43 -9.79 -1.50
N ARG A 147 -13.86 -10.74 -2.35
CA ARG A 147 -15.24 -11.31 -2.35
C ARG A 147 -16.33 -10.25 -2.46
N GLY A 148 -16.08 -9.18 -3.21
CA GLY A 148 -17.00 -8.06 -3.39
C GLY A 148 -17.03 -7.04 -2.25
N GLU A 149 -16.26 -7.25 -1.17
CA GLU A 149 -16.15 -6.28 -0.10
C GLU A 149 -15.22 -5.11 -0.48
N PRO A 150 -15.51 -3.88 -0.01
CA PRO A 150 -14.67 -2.73 -0.30
C PRO A 150 -13.31 -2.84 0.38
N ILE A 151 -12.31 -2.21 -0.25
CA ILE A 151 -10.93 -2.12 0.25
C ILE A 151 -10.92 -1.08 1.39
N ASP A 152 -10.32 -1.40 2.51
CA ASP A 152 -10.14 -0.48 3.64
C ASP A 152 -8.69 0.02 3.80
N LEU A 153 -7.73 -0.61 3.11
CA LEU A 153 -6.35 -0.15 3.01
C LEU A 153 -5.78 -0.47 1.63
N LEU A 154 -5.34 0.55 0.89
CA LEU A 154 -4.60 0.44 -0.36
C LEU A 154 -3.15 0.88 -0.12
N VAL A 155 -2.21 -0.04 -0.32
CA VAL A 155 -0.76 0.23 -0.28
C VAL A 155 -0.22 0.22 -1.71
N VAL A 156 0.42 1.31 -2.13
CA VAL A 156 0.94 1.49 -3.47
C VAL A 156 2.47 1.52 -3.42
N ASP A 157 3.07 0.37 -3.69
CA ASP A 157 4.53 0.18 -3.80
C ASP A 157 4.94 -0.41 -5.17
N GLY A 158 4.01 -0.49 -6.09
CA GLY A 158 4.19 -0.97 -7.45
C GLY A 158 3.24 -0.27 -8.43
N PRO A 159 3.51 -0.41 -9.72
CA PRO A 159 4.64 -1.08 -10.35
C PRO A 159 5.96 -0.32 -10.15
N PRO A 160 7.12 -0.87 -10.60
CA PRO A 160 8.40 -0.18 -10.52
C PRO A 160 8.34 1.19 -11.20
N ALA A 161 8.70 2.24 -10.45
CA ALA A 161 8.68 3.64 -10.89
C ALA A 161 10.07 4.28 -10.93
N HIS A 162 11.13 3.46 -10.80
CA HIS A 162 12.51 3.90 -10.90
C HIS A 162 12.99 3.89 -12.36
N GLY A 163 13.88 4.81 -12.68
CA GLY A 163 14.40 4.97 -14.03
C GLY A 163 13.84 6.20 -14.75
N ALA A 164 14.56 6.65 -15.77
CA ALA A 164 14.16 7.80 -16.56
C ALA A 164 12.83 7.54 -17.27
N GLY A 165 11.88 8.45 -17.11
CA GLY A 165 10.56 8.38 -17.73
C GLY A 165 9.50 7.53 -16.99
N HIS A 166 9.85 6.82 -15.91
CA HIS A 166 8.90 5.94 -15.19
C HIS A 166 8.26 6.58 -13.95
N GLY A 167 8.56 7.83 -13.64
CA GLY A 167 8.13 8.49 -12.41
C GLY A 167 6.61 8.54 -12.16
N LEU A 168 5.79 8.37 -13.20
CA LEU A 168 4.32 8.36 -13.09
C LEU A 168 3.72 6.95 -13.22
N ALA A 169 4.52 5.89 -13.16
CA ALA A 169 4.05 4.52 -13.32
C ALA A 169 3.00 4.12 -12.25
N ARG A 170 3.05 4.72 -11.06
CA ARG A 170 2.11 4.44 -9.95
C ARG A 170 0.84 5.32 -9.99
N TYR A 171 0.80 6.33 -10.87
CA TYR A 171 -0.36 7.24 -10.94
C TYR A 171 -1.71 6.52 -11.13
N PRO A 172 -1.85 5.47 -11.98
CA PRO A 172 -3.15 4.82 -12.18
C PRO A 172 -3.74 4.14 -10.93
N ALA A 173 -2.97 3.95 -9.85
CA ALA A 173 -3.42 3.21 -8.68
C ALA A 173 -4.68 3.78 -8.04
N LEU A 174 -4.69 5.07 -7.73
CA LEU A 174 -5.85 5.68 -7.08
C LEU A 174 -7.03 5.86 -8.04
N PRO A 175 -6.90 6.45 -9.24
CA PRO A 175 -8.04 6.57 -10.15
C PRO A 175 -8.60 5.21 -10.60
N GLY A 176 -7.75 4.19 -10.76
CA GLY A 176 -8.17 2.85 -11.18
C GLY A 176 -8.87 2.01 -10.08
N LEU A 177 -8.62 2.32 -8.81
CA LEU A 177 -9.17 1.56 -7.70
C LEU A 177 -10.12 2.36 -6.80
N ARG A 178 -10.36 3.64 -7.10
CA ARG A 178 -11.15 4.52 -6.24
C ARG A 178 -12.54 3.98 -5.92
N ASP A 179 -13.24 3.45 -6.90
CA ASP A 179 -14.59 2.92 -6.75
C ASP A 179 -14.64 1.61 -5.93
N ARG A 180 -13.48 1.04 -5.64
CA ARG A 180 -13.33 -0.15 -4.79
C ARG A 180 -12.95 0.19 -3.35
N LEU A 181 -12.61 1.45 -3.07
CA LEU A 181 -12.25 1.91 -1.73
C LEU A 181 -13.53 2.17 -0.92
N GLY A 182 -13.58 1.62 0.27
CA GLY A 182 -14.67 1.86 1.21
C GLY A 182 -14.56 3.23 1.91
N PRO A 183 -15.64 3.67 2.57
CA PRO A 183 -15.62 4.85 3.45
C PRO A 183 -14.54 4.70 4.52
N GLY A 184 -13.79 5.77 4.77
CA GLY A 184 -12.70 5.76 5.74
C GLY A 184 -11.48 4.91 5.35
N ALA A 185 -11.40 4.41 4.11
CA ALA A 185 -10.23 3.68 3.63
C ALA A 185 -8.97 4.54 3.68
N THR A 186 -7.84 3.90 3.97
CA THR A 186 -6.52 4.55 3.88
C THR A 186 -5.86 4.22 2.54
N VAL A 187 -5.20 5.22 1.96
CA VAL A 187 -4.31 5.07 0.80
C VAL A 187 -2.90 5.43 1.25
N VAL A 188 -1.95 4.54 0.99
CA VAL A 188 -0.53 4.72 1.29
C VAL A 188 0.24 4.66 -0.02
N LEU A 189 1.09 5.65 -0.29
CA LEU A 189 2.05 5.64 -1.41
C LEU A 189 3.46 5.54 -0.84
N ASP A 190 4.21 4.52 -1.26
CA ASP A 190 5.63 4.37 -0.90
C ASP A 190 6.52 5.23 -1.79
N ASP A 191 7.78 5.41 -1.36
CA ASP A 191 8.79 6.23 -2.07
C ASP A 191 8.34 7.69 -2.25
N ALA A 192 7.48 8.22 -1.40
CA ALA A 192 6.84 9.53 -1.52
C ALA A 192 7.82 10.72 -1.59
N GLU A 193 9.10 10.48 -1.39
CA GLU A 193 10.18 11.47 -1.53
C GLU A 193 10.67 11.63 -2.97
N ARG A 194 10.41 10.63 -3.83
CA ARG A 194 10.87 10.67 -5.22
C ARG A 194 10.08 11.73 -6.00
N PRO A 195 10.73 12.46 -6.91
CA PRO A 195 10.05 13.50 -7.70
C PRO A 195 8.81 12.99 -8.47
N GLY A 196 8.85 11.74 -8.96
CA GLY A 196 7.73 11.11 -9.66
C GLY A 196 6.53 10.89 -8.75
N GLU A 197 6.75 10.30 -7.59
CA GLU A 197 5.70 10.05 -6.60
C GLU A 197 5.14 11.36 -6.02
N GLN A 198 5.96 12.40 -5.89
CA GLN A 198 5.48 13.73 -5.52
C GLN A 198 4.53 14.32 -6.56
N GLU A 199 4.79 14.09 -7.87
CA GLU A 199 3.87 14.48 -8.93
C GLU A 199 2.60 13.62 -8.92
N VAL A 200 2.72 12.32 -8.67
CA VAL A 200 1.57 11.42 -8.46
C VAL A 200 0.67 11.96 -7.34
N LEU A 201 1.24 12.29 -6.18
CA LEU A 201 0.50 12.86 -5.05
C LEU A 201 -0.21 14.16 -5.41
N ARG A 202 0.49 15.10 -6.09
CA ARG A 202 -0.13 16.37 -6.53
C ARG A 202 -1.31 16.15 -7.46
N ARG A 203 -1.24 15.19 -8.37
CA ARG A 203 -2.36 14.84 -9.27
C ARG A 203 -3.52 14.23 -8.50
N TRP A 204 -3.26 13.26 -7.64
CA TRP A 204 -4.28 12.64 -6.81
C TRP A 204 -5.00 13.66 -5.92
N GLU A 205 -4.25 14.53 -5.23
CA GLU A 205 -4.84 15.60 -4.39
C GLU A 205 -5.75 16.52 -5.20
N ARG A 206 -5.29 16.97 -6.38
CA ARG A 206 -6.06 17.85 -7.26
C ARG A 206 -7.34 17.18 -7.79
N GLU A 207 -7.27 15.90 -8.16
CA GLU A 207 -8.38 15.19 -8.82
C GLU A 207 -9.40 14.62 -7.83
N THR A 208 -8.97 14.31 -6.62
CA THR A 208 -9.82 13.63 -5.63
C THR A 208 -10.22 14.51 -4.45
N GLY A 209 -9.52 15.60 -4.24
CA GLY A 209 -9.67 16.42 -3.04
C GLY A 209 -9.10 15.78 -1.76
N LEU A 210 -8.46 14.61 -1.86
CA LEU A 210 -7.76 13.99 -0.74
C LEU A 210 -6.54 14.84 -0.37
N HIS A 211 -6.21 14.85 0.90
CA HIS A 211 -4.97 15.43 1.40
C HIS A 211 -4.05 14.33 1.90
N PHE A 212 -2.83 14.25 1.34
CA PHE A 212 -1.83 13.28 1.74
C PHE A 212 -0.92 13.87 2.82
N ASP A 213 -0.95 13.26 4.00
CA ASP A 213 0.00 13.57 5.07
C ASP A 213 1.39 13.06 4.69
N ARG A 214 2.28 14.01 4.45
CA ARG A 214 3.67 13.76 4.05
C ARG A 214 4.64 13.75 5.24
N ARG A 215 4.19 13.45 6.47
CA ARG A 215 5.09 13.12 7.62
C ARG A 215 6.04 11.97 7.26
N ALA A 216 5.95 11.60 6.08
CA ALA A 216 6.71 10.67 5.29
C ALA A 216 8.21 10.93 5.23
N GLU A 217 8.71 12.08 5.61
CA GLU A 217 10.14 12.36 5.63
C GLU A 217 10.91 11.36 6.51
N ALA A 218 10.29 10.90 7.61
CA ALA A 218 10.86 9.85 8.45
C ALA A 218 10.55 8.43 7.94
N THR A 219 9.40 8.21 7.30
CA THR A 219 8.92 6.86 6.93
C THR A 219 9.07 6.52 5.45
N GLY A 220 9.18 7.52 4.57
CA GLY A 220 9.21 7.33 3.11
C GLY A 220 7.83 7.17 2.46
N VAL A 221 6.74 7.14 3.24
CA VAL A 221 5.38 6.97 2.71
C VAL A 221 4.55 8.25 2.85
N ALA A 222 3.58 8.44 1.96
CA ALA A 222 2.52 9.44 2.09
C ALA A 222 1.19 8.72 2.35
N VAL A 223 0.35 9.30 3.23
CA VAL A 223 -0.87 8.66 3.69
C VAL A 223 -2.05 9.60 3.55
N ALA A 224 -3.15 9.15 2.94
CA ALA A 224 -4.42 9.84 2.95
C ALA A 224 -5.53 8.92 3.45
N ARG A 225 -6.58 9.52 4.00
CA ARG A 225 -7.78 8.79 4.43
C ARG A 225 -9.00 9.35 3.72
N LEU A 226 -9.81 8.46 3.15
CA LEU A 226 -11.09 8.83 2.59
C LEU A 226 -12.05 9.28 3.71
N ALA A 227 -12.98 10.17 3.39
CA ALA A 227 -14.06 10.52 4.32
C ALA A 227 -14.78 9.23 4.77
N GLY A 228 -15.02 9.10 6.07
CA GLY A 228 -15.88 8.05 6.62
C GLY A 228 -17.34 8.35 6.28
N GLU A 229 -18.21 7.36 6.42
CA GLU A 229 -19.64 7.66 6.53
C GLU A 229 -19.84 8.47 7.82
N ASP A 230 -20.49 9.62 7.71
CA ASP A 230 -20.96 10.32 8.90
C ASP A 230 -21.87 9.35 9.68
N PRO A 231 -21.67 9.21 11.00
CA PRO A 231 -22.64 8.44 11.78
C PRO A 231 -24.02 9.04 11.49
N VAL A 232 -24.92 8.20 10.98
CA VAL A 232 -26.31 8.62 10.70
C VAL A 232 -26.82 9.31 11.97
N THR A 233 -26.91 10.63 11.91
CA THR A 233 -27.61 11.40 12.95
C THR A 233 -29.05 10.94 12.89
N GLY A 234 -29.43 10.11 13.84
CA GLY A 234 -30.80 9.65 14.00
C GLY A 234 -31.78 10.83 13.97
N PRO A 235 -33.03 10.60 13.60
CA PRO A 235 -34.01 11.66 13.43
C PRO A 235 -34.05 12.53 14.70
N ARG A 236 -33.83 13.84 14.53
CA ARG A 236 -34.11 14.80 15.60
C ARG A 236 -35.60 14.77 15.84
N HIS A 237 -36.02 14.15 16.92
CA HIS A 237 -37.37 14.31 17.39
C HIS A 237 -37.59 15.77 17.75
N SER A 238 -38.43 16.43 16.95
CA SER A 238 -39.03 17.73 17.21
C SER A 238 -40.11 17.63 18.24
#